data_366a7a9f804afba602ee8f71adb96cd0
#
_entry.id   366a7a9f804afba602ee8f71adb96cd0
#
_cell.length_a   1.000
_cell.length_b   1.000
_cell.length_c   1.000
_cell.angle_alpha   90.00
_cell.angle_beta   90.00
_cell.angle_gamma   90.00
#
_symmetry.space_group_name_H-M   'P 1'
#
loop_
_entity.id
_entity.type
_entity.pdbx_description
1 polymer ?
#
loop_
_entity_poly.entity_id
_entity_poly.type
_entity_poly.pdbx_seq_one_letter_code
_entity_poly.pdbx_strand_id
1 'polypeptide(L)'
;MSFFKQLRFAGEIIRANITKHWFPLTVSLTVTNRCNLKCVYCYGSYFNRDIDDFPTEFWLKLIDKLHTMGTKLVHLEGGEPLLRKDIGKIIDYVKGKGMICRMNSNGYLVPASIQEIKRLDSLCISLDGDEESNDKNRGAGCYKKALDAIMVAKRNHLPVLSSTVLTQNNVENGAIEHILSLAREIGFGSQFNFLYEQT
;
A
#
# COMPACT_ATOMS: atom_id res chain seq x y z
N MET A 1 13.56 -0.07 4.01
CA MET A 1 13.59 -0.71 5.35
C MET A 1 15.06 -0.89 5.77
N SER A 2 15.45 -0.50 7.00
CA SER A 2 16.86 -0.66 7.41
C SER A 2 17.23 -2.14 7.51
N PHE A 3 18.51 -2.48 7.26
CA PHE A 3 19.06 -3.83 7.34
C PHE A 3 18.74 -4.53 8.70
N PHE A 4 18.82 -3.81 9.80
CA PHE A 4 18.47 -4.33 11.12
C PHE A 4 17.00 -4.74 11.27
N LYS A 5 16.07 -4.02 10.63
CA LYS A 5 14.65 -4.40 10.63
C LYS A 5 14.41 -5.66 9.80
N GLN A 6 15.15 -5.86 8.70
CA GLN A 6 15.07 -7.07 7.89
C GLN A 6 15.57 -8.29 8.66
N LEU A 7 16.74 -8.17 9.31
CA LEU A 7 17.31 -9.24 10.14
C LEU A 7 16.37 -9.63 11.29
N ARG A 8 15.80 -8.64 11.97
CA ARG A 8 14.83 -8.89 13.06
C ARG A 8 13.60 -9.63 12.55
N PHE A 9 13.08 -9.23 11.38
CA PHE A 9 11.93 -9.87 10.75
C PHE A 9 12.23 -11.34 10.39
N ALA A 10 13.38 -11.60 9.76
CA ALA A 10 13.82 -12.96 9.44
C ALA A 10 14.03 -13.81 10.70
N GLY A 11 14.61 -13.25 11.76
CA GLY A 11 14.80 -13.91 13.05
C GLY A 11 13.49 -14.36 13.69
N GLU A 12 12.41 -13.56 13.56
CA GLU A 12 11.08 -13.95 14.07
C GLU A 12 10.47 -15.11 13.29
N ILE A 13 10.68 -15.19 11.97
CA ILE A 13 10.24 -16.34 11.16
C ILE A 13 10.95 -17.62 11.62
N ILE A 14 12.27 -17.55 11.79
CA ILE A 14 13.08 -18.69 12.26
C ILE A 14 12.60 -19.13 13.65
N ARG A 15 12.43 -18.17 14.57
CA ARG A 15 11.96 -18.45 15.93
C ARG A 15 10.58 -19.12 15.91
N ALA A 16 9.62 -18.61 15.13
CA ALA A 16 8.28 -19.19 15.02
C ALA A 16 8.33 -20.65 14.53
N ASN A 17 9.18 -20.94 13.55
CA ASN A 17 9.38 -22.30 13.05
C ASN A 17 9.99 -23.25 14.09
N ILE A 18 10.97 -22.79 14.85
CA ILE A 18 11.63 -23.59 15.90
C ILE A 18 10.68 -23.86 17.08
N THR A 19 10.01 -22.80 17.56
CA THR A 19 9.15 -22.88 18.75
C THR A 19 7.75 -23.42 18.47
N LYS A 20 7.38 -23.58 17.18
CA LYS A 20 6.01 -23.92 16.71
C LYS A 20 4.95 -22.95 17.23
N HIS A 21 5.35 -21.74 17.63
CA HIS A 21 4.44 -20.70 18.07
C HIS A 21 3.99 -19.85 16.88
N TRP A 22 2.72 -20.03 16.49
CA TRP A 22 2.10 -19.34 15.37
C TRP A 22 1.50 -18.01 15.81
N PHE A 23 1.78 -16.94 15.06
CA PHE A 23 1.23 -15.61 15.28
C PHE A 23 1.12 -14.86 13.94
N PRO A 24 0.24 -13.85 13.85
CA PRO A 24 0.08 -13.07 12.62
C PRO A 24 1.29 -12.14 12.41
N LEU A 25 2.33 -12.65 11.75
CA LEU A 25 3.59 -11.90 11.52
C LEU A 25 3.34 -10.62 10.72
N THR A 26 2.47 -10.71 9.71
CA THR A 26 2.04 -9.58 8.86
C THR A 26 0.52 -9.52 8.81
N VAL A 27 -0.04 -8.32 8.84
CA VAL A 27 -1.50 -8.10 8.76
C VAL A 27 -1.79 -6.98 7.79
N SER A 28 -2.76 -7.19 6.90
CA SER A 28 -3.36 -6.15 6.07
C SER A 28 -4.63 -5.63 6.75
N LEU A 29 -4.76 -4.32 6.85
CA LEU A 29 -5.90 -3.64 7.46
C LEU A 29 -6.60 -2.76 6.41
N THR A 30 -7.83 -3.13 6.05
CA THR A 30 -8.72 -2.31 5.23
C THR A 30 -9.28 -1.19 6.10
N VAL A 31 -8.57 -0.06 6.17
CA VAL A 31 -8.86 1.02 7.12
C VAL A 31 -10.03 1.91 6.70
N THR A 32 -10.45 1.85 5.44
CA THR A 32 -11.59 2.62 4.93
C THR A 32 -12.32 1.87 3.83
N ASN A 33 -13.64 2.07 3.77
CA ASN A 33 -14.52 1.58 2.71
C ASN A 33 -14.74 2.62 1.60
N ARG A 34 -14.07 3.76 1.63
CA ARG A 34 -14.23 4.85 0.67
C ARG A 34 -13.07 4.90 -0.31
N CYS A 35 -13.36 5.18 -1.58
CA CYS A 35 -12.38 5.41 -2.61
C CYS A 35 -12.82 6.56 -3.54
N ASN A 36 -11.86 7.34 -4.00
CA ASN A 36 -12.05 8.40 -4.99
C ASN A 36 -11.89 7.93 -6.44
N LEU A 37 -11.58 6.64 -6.67
CA LEU A 37 -11.44 6.03 -8.00
C LEU A 37 -12.43 4.88 -8.20
N LYS A 38 -12.70 4.56 -9.49
CA LYS A 38 -13.59 3.49 -9.95
C LYS A 38 -12.83 2.53 -10.87
N CYS A 39 -11.75 1.93 -10.37
CA CYS A 39 -10.93 1.02 -11.17
C CYS A 39 -11.77 -0.16 -11.69
N VAL A 40 -11.57 -0.56 -12.96
CA VAL A 40 -12.37 -1.58 -13.63
C VAL A 40 -12.32 -2.95 -12.97
N TYR A 41 -11.21 -3.29 -12.32
CA TYR A 41 -10.98 -4.56 -11.64
C TYR A 41 -11.11 -4.48 -10.11
N CYS A 42 -11.70 -3.40 -9.56
CA CYS A 42 -11.77 -3.22 -8.12
C CYS A 42 -12.62 -4.29 -7.44
N TYR A 43 -11.96 -5.27 -6.81
CA TYR A 43 -12.62 -6.38 -6.10
C TYR A 43 -13.52 -5.91 -4.96
N GLY A 44 -13.19 -4.77 -4.34
CA GLY A 44 -13.92 -4.22 -3.21
C GLY A 44 -15.08 -3.30 -3.59
N SER A 45 -15.15 -2.83 -4.83
CA SER A 45 -16.14 -1.83 -5.29
C SER A 45 -16.31 -0.66 -4.32
N TYR A 46 -15.21 -0.21 -3.73
CA TYR A 46 -15.17 0.79 -2.65
C TYR A 46 -15.79 2.15 -3.00
N PHE A 47 -15.90 2.45 -4.29
CA PHE A 47 -16.56 3.67 -4.79
C PHE A 47 -18.10 3.67 -4.64
N ASN A 48 -18.70 2.49 -4.40
CA ASN A 48 -20.15 2.28 -4.26
C ASN A 48 -20.57 1.86 -2.84
N ARG A 49 -19.63 1.85 -1.88
CA ARG A 49 -19.93 1.42 -0.52
C ARG A 49 -20.43 2.60 0.32
N ASP A 50 -21.66 2.47 0.80
CA ASP A 50 -22.26 3.35 1.83
C ASP A 50 -22.13 2.66 3.20
N ILE A 51 -20.88 2.48 3.63
CA ILE A 51 -20.54 1.85 4.90
C ILE A 51 -19.60 2.78 5.65
N ASP A 52 -19.98 3.12 6.88
CA ASP A 52 -19.15 3.93 7.75
C ASP A 52 -17.83 3.24 8.09
N ASP A 53 -16.78 4.02 8.13
CA ASP A 53 -15.47 3.55 8.59
C ASP A 53 -15.49 3.35 10.11
N PHE A 54 -14.80 2.34 10.60
CA PHE A 54 -14.55 2.20 12.04
C PHE A 54 -13.83 3.44 12.61
N PRO A 55 -14.17 3.86 13.82
CA PRO A 55 -13.51 5.00 14.47
C PRO A 55 -12.04 4.73 14.75
N THR A 56 -11.26 5.80 14.97
CA THR A 56 -9.81 5.71 15.25
C THR A 56 -9.51 4.76 16.39
N GLU A 57 -10.28 4.86 17.48
CA GLU A 57 -10.10 4.08 18.72
C GLU A 57 -10.21 2.57 18.49
N PHE A 58 -11.05 2.14 17.54
CA PHE A 58 -11.13 0.74 17.13
C PHE A 58 -9.78 0.27 16.55
N TRP A 59 -9.20 1.07 15.65
CA TRP A 59 -7.92 0.73 15.03
C TRP A 59 -6.78 0.69 16.04
N LEU A 60 -6.73 1.65 16.96
CA LEU A 60 -5.69 1.69 17.98
C LEU A 60 -5.77 0.45 18.90
N LYS A 61 -6.97 0.05 19.34
CA LYS A 61 -7.18 -1.17 20.13
C LYS A 61 -6.80 -2.45 19.35
N LEU A 62 -7.15 -2.50 18.06
CA LEU A 62 -6.76 -3.63 17.20
C LEU A 62 -5.24 -3.73 17.06
N ILE A 63 -4.56 -2.59 16.84
CA ILE A 63 -3.10 -2.51 16.74
C ILE A 63 -2.43 -2.97 18.04
N ASP A 64 -2.98 -2.61 19.22
CA ASP A 64 -2.49 -3.11 20.52
C ASP A 64 -2.59 -4.63 20.60
N LYS A 65 -3.73 -5.19 20.23
CA LYS A 65 -3.94 -6.64 20.21
C LYS A 65 -2.95 -7.34 19.26
N LEU A 66 -2.80 -6.82 18.05
CA LEU A 66 -1.86 -7.38 17.06
C LEU A 66 -0.40 -7.30 17.56
N HIS A 67 -0.02 -6.20 18.17
CA HIS A 67 1.31 -6.04 18.76
C HIS A 67 1.55 -7.08 19.88
N THR A 68 0.58 -7.27 20.78
CA THR A 68 0.65 -8.28 21.85
C THR A 68 0.74 -9.69 21.30
N MET A 69 0.07 -9.99 20.19
CA MET A 69 0.15 -11.28 19.49
C MET A 69 1.50 -11.50 18.79
N GLY A 70 2.34 -10.47 18.65
CA GLY A 70 3.67 -10.57 18.05
C GLY A 70 3.78 -10.04 16.62
N THR A 71 2.74 -9.44 16.05
CA THR A 71 2.76 -8.83 14.70
C THR A 71 3.93 -7.87 14.54
N LYS A 72 4.60 -7.95 13.40
CA LYS A 72 5.77 -7.11 13.07
C LYS A 72 5.52 -6.13 11.95
N LEU A 73 4.57 -6.44 11.05
CA LEU A 73 4.25 -5.59 9.91
C LEU A 73 2.74 -5.39 9.81
N VAL A 74 2.35 -4.13 9.68
CA VAL A 74 0.98 -3.71 9.37
C VAL A 74 0.99 -3.06 7.98
N HIS A 75 0.14 -3.55 7.11
CA HIS A 75 -0.10 -2.99 5.79
C HIS A 75 -1.47 -2.30 5.80
N LEU A 76 -1.48 -0.99 5.61
CA LEU A 76 -2.69 -0.19 5.54
C LEU A 76 -3.18 -0.15 4.10
N GLU A 77 -4.44 -0.55 3.90
CA GLU A 77 -5.09 -0.58 2.61
C GLU A 77 -6.59 -0.29 2.75
N GLY A 78 -7.38 -0.53 1.71
CA GLY A 78 -8.82 -0.32 1.69
C GLY A 78 -9.27 0.18 0.35
N GLY A 79 -10.20 1.15 0.32
CA GLY A 79 -10.45 1.94 -0.86
C GLY A 79 -9.25 2.85 -1.13
N GLU A 80 -9.26 4.05 -0.57
CA GLU A 80 -8.08 4.93 -0.54
C GLU A 80 -7.81 5.38 0.90
N PRO A 81 -6.75 4.89 1.56
CA PRO A 81 -6.46 5.21 2.95
C PRO A 81 -6.31 6.71 3.23
N LEU A 82 -5.83 7.49 2.26
CA LEU A 82 -5.63 8.93 2.40
C LEU A 82 -6.95 9.74 2.42
N LEU A 83 -8.10 9.10 2.21
CA LEU A 83 -9.40 9.73 2.48
C LEU A 83 -9.74 9.77 3.97
N ARG A 84 -9.00 9.03 4.82
CA ARG A 84 -9.14 9.13 6.27
C ARG A 84 -8.35 10.31 6.81
N LYS A 85 -9.04 11.24 7.48
CA LYS A 85 -8.40 12.42 8.11
C LYS A 85 -7.46 12.06 9.28
N ASP A 86 -7.64 10.87 9.86
CA ASP A 86 -6.89 10.36 11.01
C ASP A 86 -5.82 9.33 10.64
N ILE A 87 -5.53 9.15 9.34
CA ILE A 87 -4.57 8.14 8.86
C ILE A 87 -3.18 8.33 9.48
N GLY A 88 -2.73 9.59 9.63
CA GLY A 88 -1.45 9.92 10.28
C GLY A 88 -1.38 9.40 11.71
N LYS A 89 -2.47 9.51 12.51
CA LYS A 89 -2.53 8.99 13.87
C LYS A 89 -2.38 7.47 13.90
N ILE A 90 -3.03 6.77 12.96
CA ILE A 90 -2.94 5.30 12.85
C ILE A 90 -1.51 4.89 12.52
N ILE A 91 -0.88 5.55 11.54
CA ILE A 91 0.53 5.32 11.16
C ILE A 91 1.44 5.53 12.36
N ASP A 92 1.30 6.67 13.04
CA ASP A 92 2.11 7.01 14.21
C ASP A 92 1.96 5.99 15.33
N TYR A 93 0.76 5.47 15.54
CA TYR A 93 0.50 4.45 16.55
C TYR A 93 1.19 3.12 16.22
N VAL A 94 1.06 2.64 14.98
CA VAL A 94 1.80 1.45 14.51
C VAL A 94 3.31 1.63 14.70
N LYS A 95 3.84 2.79 14.32
CA LYS A 95 5.26 3.13 14.46
C LYS A 95 5.70 3.24 15.91
N GLY A 96 4.85 3.78 16.77
CA GLY A 96 5.08 3.86 18.23
C GLY A 96 5.22 2.49 18.90
N LYS A 97 4.56 1.45 18.35
CA LYS A 97 4.72 0.06 18.80
C LYS A 97 5.98 -0.64 18.21
N GLY A 98 6.80 0.06 17.44
CA GLY A 98 8.00 -0.51 16.82
C GLY A 98 7.71 -1.45 15.65
N MET A 99 6.47 -1.50 15.16
CA MET A 99 6.09 -2.29 14.00
C MET A 99 6.47 -1.57 12.69
N ILE A 100 6.60 -2.37 11.63
CA ILE A 100 6.75 -1.87 10.26
C ILE A 100 5.36 -1.44 9.78
N CYS A 101 5.26 -0.23 9.21
CA CYS A 101 4.04 0.30 8.65
C CYS A 101 4.21 0.55 7.16
N ARG A 102 3.40 -0.11 6.34
CA ARG A 102 3.32 0.08 4.89
C ARG A 102 1.92 0.54 4.50
N MET A 103 1.78 1.19 3.35
CA MET A 103 0.48 1.62 2.87
C MET A 103 0.40 1.52 1.35
N ASN A 104 -0.75 1.06 0.84
CA ASN A 104 -1.12 1.18 -0.56
C ASN A 104 -1.92 2.47 -0.78
N SER A 105 -1.68 3.14 -1.90
CA SER A 105 -2.42 4.34 -2.31
C SER A 105 -2.53 4.41 -3.83
N ASN A 106 -3.61 5.00 -4.32
CA ASN A 106 -3.78 5.33 -5.72
C ASN A 106 -2.97 6.57 -6.16
N GLY A 107 -2.31 7.25 -5.23
CA GLY A 107 -1.41 8.37 -5.47
C GLY A 107 -2.07 9.76 -5.46
N TYR A 108 -3.37 9.89 -5.67
CA TYR A 108 -4.04 11.19 -5.85
C TYR A 108 -3.80 12.19 -4.72
N LEU A 109 -3.85 11.70 -3.48
CA LEU A 109 -3.77 12.54 -2.28
C LEU A 109 -2.37 12.59 -1.66
N VAL A 110 -1.42 11.84 -2.19
CA VAL A 110 -0.05 11.78 -1.65
C VAL A 110 0.62 13.16 -1.56
N PRO A 111 0.57 14.03 -2.59
CA PRO A 111 1.19 15.34 -2.49
C PRO A 111 0.66 16.20 -1.34
N ALA A 112 -0.67 16.15 -1.10
CA ALA A 112 -1.30 16.90 -0.03
C ALA A 112 -1.06 16.28 1.36
N SER A 113 -0.87 14.96 1.44
CA SER A 113 -0.77 14.20 2.71
C SER A 113 0.67 13.81 3.07
N ILE A 114 1.67 14.24 2.32
CA ILE A 114 3.05 13.75 2.46
C ILE A 114 3.60 13.92 3.88
N GLN A 115 3.27 15.00 4.57
CA GLN A 115 3.74 15.25 5.93
C GLN A 115 3.15 14.27 6.95
N GLU A 116 1.92 13.81 6.72
CA GLU A 116 1.21 12.87 7.59
C GLU A 116 1.73 11.43 7.42
N ILE A 117 2.19 11.09 6.20
CA ILE A 117 2.60 9.72 5.85
C ILE A 117 4.10 9.50 5.81
N LYS A 118 4.92 10.52 6.03
CA LYS A 118 6.40 10.41 5.96
C LYS A 118 7.03 9.43 6.93
N ARG A 119 6.29 8.98 7.96
CA ARG A 119 6.74 7.96 8.92
C ARG A 119 6.52 6.51 8.46
N LEU A 120 5.86 6.30 7.32
CA LEU A 120 5.76 4.97 6.72
C LEU A 120 7.16 4.37 6.44
N ASP A 121 7.28 3.07 6.57
CA ASP A 121 8.49 2.35 6.15
C ASP A 121 8.53 2.15 4.63
N SER A 122 7.36 2.13 3.96
CA SER A 122 7.25 2.25 2.50
C SER A 122 5.81 2.59 2.08
N LEU A 123 5.72 3.32 0.98
CA LEU A 123 4.48 3.64 0.28
C LEU A 123 4.43 2.84 -1.02
N CYS A 124 3.31 2.20 -1.30
CA CYS A 124 3.09 1.45 -2.52
C CYS A 124 2.07 2.20 -3.39
N ILE A 125 2.51 2.70 -4.54
CA ILE A 125 1.67 3.46 -5.46
C ILE A 125 1.13 2.55 -6.55
N SER A 126 -0.17 2.62 -6.76
CA SER A 126 -0.86 1.88 -7.81
C SER A 126 -0.51 2.45 -9.18
N LEU A 127 0.11 1.65 -10.07
CA LEU A 127 0.54 2.05 -11.41
C LEU A 127 0.53 0.82 -12.34
N ASP A 128 -0.34 0.80 -13.36
CA ASP A 128 -0.67 -0.40 -14.13
C ASP A 128 -0.04 -0.47 -15.53
N GLY A 129 0.93 0.34 -15.83
CA GLY A 129 1.60 0.36 -17.12
C GLY A 129 1.87 1.77 -17.61
N ASP A 130 1.86 1.97 -18.94
CA ASP A 130 1.93 3.27 -19.58
C ASP A 130 0.66 4.11 -19.33
N GLU A 131 0.62 5.34 -19.83
CA GLU A 131 -0.50 6.27 -19.62
C GLU A 131 -1.82 5.67 -20.12
N GLU A 132 -1.82 5.08 -21.30
CA GLU A 132 -3.03 4.51 -21.92
C GLU A 132 -3.56 3.33 -21.11
N SER A 133 -2.72 2.35 -20.81
CA SER A 133 -3.08 1.14 -20.07
C SER A 133 -3.50 1.46 -18.64
N ASN A 134 -2.77 2.35 -17.98
CA ASN A 134 -3.07 2.77 -16.62
C ASN A 134 -4.41 3.50 -16.53
N ASP A 135 -4.64 4.48 -17.42
CA ASP A 135 -5.83 5.31 -17.39
C ASP A 135 -7.07 4.54 -17.84
N LYS A 136 -6.94 3.56 -18.73
CA LYS A 136 -7.99 2.61 -19.07
C LYS A 136 -8.45 1.78 -17.87
N ASN A 137 -7.52 1.38 -17.01
CA ASN A 137 -7.79 0.55 -15.83
C ASN A 137 -8.32 1.38 -14.65
N ARG A 138 -7.80 2.60 -14.44
CA ARG A 138 -8.01 3.38 -13.21
C ARG A 138 -8.80 4.66 -13.39
N GLY A 139 -8.89 5.15 -14.63
CA GLY A 139 -9.54 6.41 -14.99
C GLY A 139 -8.53 7.44 -15.52
N ALA A 140 -9.03 8.36 -16.33
CA ALA A 140 -8.23 9.38 -17.02
C ALA A 140 -7.42 10.22 -16.04
N GLY A 141 -6.13 10.44 -16.35
CA GLY A 141 -5.18 11.24 -15.58
C GLY A 141 -4.58 10.54 -14.35
N CYS A 142 -4.98 9.28 -14.06
CA CYS A 142 -4.44 8.54 -12.93
C CYS A 142 -2.94 8.25 -13.08
N TYR A 143 -2.45 8.03 -14.30
CA TYR A 143 -1.04 7.82 -14.57
C TYR A 143 -0.17 9.00 -14.10
N LYS A 144 -0.53 10.22 -14.50
CA LYS A 144 0.19 11.44 -14.11
C LYS A 144 0.17 11.66 -12.60
N LYS A 145 -0.96 11.37 -11.95
CA LYS A 145 -1.09 11.44 -10.49
C LYS A 145 -0.21 10.43 -9.77
N ALA A 146 -0.13 9.20 -10.29
CA ALA A 146 0.74 8.16 -9.73
C ALA A 146 2.23 8.54 -9.85
N LEU A 147 2.66 9.06 -11.01
CA LEU A 147 4.03 9.53 -11.19
C LEU A 147 4.36 10.71 -10.28
N ASP A 148 3.49 11.71 -10.17
CA ASP A 148 3.68 12.82 -9.25
C ASP A 148 3.80 12.34 -7.79
N ALA A 149 2.95 11.40 -7.38
CA ALA A 149 3.03 10.79 -6.06
C ALA A 149 4.38 10.10 -5.80
N ILE A 150 4.89 9.33 -6.77
CA ILE A 150 6.21 8.68 -6.69
C ILE A 150 7.31 9.75 -6.52
N MET A 151 7.27 10.80 -7.33
CA MET A 151 8.27 11.88 -7.27
C MET A 151 8.22 12.66 -5.96
N VAL A 152 7.01 12.94 -5.45
CA VAL A 152 6.82 13.59 -4.14
C VAL A 152 7.34 12.71 -3.01
N ALA A 153 7.01 11.42 -3.00
CA ALA A 153 7.51 10.47 -1.99
C ALA A 153 9.05 10.43 -2.00
N LYS A 154 9.68 10.33 -3.16
CA LYS A 154 11.14 10.32 -3.30
C LYS A 154 11.80 11.60 -2.80
N ARG A 155 11.28 12.77 -3.19
CA ARG A 155 11.78 14.07 -2.70
C ARG A 155 11.71 14.21 -1.18
N ASN A 156 10.78 13.50 -0.55
CA ASN A 156 10.62 13.46 0.90
C ASN A 156 11.30 12.24 1.56
N HIS A 157 12.17 11.53 0.85
CA HIS A 157 12.91 10.35 1.33
C HIS A 157 12.02 9.22 1.84
N LEU A 158 10.76 9.18 1.42
CA LEU A 158 9.85 8.07 1.72
C LEU A 158 10.11 6.93 0.73
N PRO A 159 10.50 5.73 1.19
CA PRO A 159 10.67 4.58 0.30
C PRO A 159 9.37 4.28 -0.45
N VAL A 160 9.46 4.18 -1.78
CA VAL A 160 8.29 3.98 -2.64
C VAL A 160 8.46 2.76 -3.53
N LEU A 161 7.35 2.05 -3.76
CA LEU A 161 7.22 0.95 -4.71
C LEU A 161 6.01 1.22 -5.61
N SER A 162 6.02 0.67 -6.83
CA SER A 162 4.78 0.54 -7.61
C SER A 162 4.09 -0.79 -7.31
N SER A 163 2.76 -0.79 -7.40
CA SER A 163 1.93 -1.99 -7.43
C SER A 163 1.16 -2.02 -8.73
N THR A 164 1.45 -2.99 -9.56
CA THR A 164 0.85 -3.18 -10.89
C THR A 164 -0.09 -4.37 -10.83
N VAL A 165 -1.36 -4.16 -11.17
CA VAL A 165 -2.31 -5.26 -11.40
C VAL A 165 -2.20 -5.65 -12.88
N LEU A 166 -1.76 -6.87 -13.13
CA LEU A 166 -1.64 -7.42 -14.47
C LEU A 166 -3.00 -7.91 -14.95
N THR A 167 -3.49 -7.29 -16.02
CA THR A 167 -4.68 -7.67 -16.79
C THR A 167 -4.24 -8.11 -18.17
N GLN A 168 -5.08 -8.84 -18.91
CA GLN A 168 -4.76 -9.21 -20.27
C GLN A 168 -4.36 -7.98 -21.10
N ASN A 169 -5.15 -6.91 -21.02
CA ASN A 169 -4.92 -5.69 -21.79
C ASN A 169 -3.55 -5.05 -21.54
N ASN A 170 -3.13 -4.88 -20.26
CA ASN A 170 -1.88 -4.16 -20.00
C ASN A 170 -0.63 -5.04 -20.19
N VAL A 171 -0.75 -6.36 -20.03
CA VAL A 171 0.34 -7.31 -20.33
C VAL A 171 0.66 -7.31 -21.83
N GLU A 172 -0.36 -7.39 -22.69
CA GLU A 172 -0.21 -7.35 -24.15
C GLU A 172 0.37 -6.01 -24.64
N ASN A 173 0.15 -4.91 -23.90
CA ASN A 173 0.67 -3.57 -24.20
C ASN A 173 2.01 -3.25 -23.52
N GLY A 174 2.74 -4.24 -23.01
CA GLY A 174 4.10 -4.05 -22.49
C GLY A 174 4.17 -3.33 -21.13
N ALA A 175 3.14 -3.47 -20.29
CA ALA A 175 3.10 -2.81 -18.97
C ALA A 175 4.30 -3.17 -18.08
N ILE A 176 4.75 -4.43 -18.13
CA ILE A 176 5.86 -4.91 -17.29
C ILE A 176 7.14 -4.16 -17.67
N GLU A 177 7.47 -4.12 -18.96
CA GLU A 177 8.65 -3.45 -19.51
C GLU A 177 8.63 -1.95 -19.20
N HIS A 178 7.46 -1.31 -19.38
CA HIS A 178 7.27 0.10 -19.08
C HIS A 178 7.55 0.39 -17.60
N ILE A 179 6.93 -0.36 -16.68
CA ILE A 179 7.12 -0.19 -15.23
C ILE A 179 8.57 -0.43 -14.82
N LEU A 180 9.22 -1.47 -15.36
CA LEU A 180 10.62 -1.75 -15.05
C LEU A 180 11.56 -0.66 -15.58
N SER A 181 11.27 -0.08 -16.76
CA SER A 181 12.01 1.06 -17.29
C SER A 181 11.91 2.28 -16.39
N LEU A 182 10.69 2.66 -16.01
CA LEU A 182 10.43 3.76 -15.06
C LEU A 182 11.11 3.51 -13.71
N ALA A 183 11.03 2.28 -13.20
CA ALA A 183 11.63 1.91 -11.92
C ALA A 183 13.15 2.09 -11.93
N ARG A 184 13.83 1.78 -13.04
CA ARG A 184 15.27 2.02 -13.24
C ARG A 184 15.58 3.50 -13.34
N GLU A 185 14.83 4.24 -14.14
CA GLU A 185 15.04 5.69 -14.39
C GLU A 185 14.84 6.51 -13.11
N ILE A 186 13.70 6.30 -12.44
CA ILE A 186 13.31 7.10 -11.27
C ILE A 186 13.92 6.53 -9.98
N GLY A 187 14.23 5.22 -9.92
CA GLY A 187 14.81 4.54 -8.77
C GLY A 187 13.76 4.21 -7.70
N PHE A 188 12.77 3.38 -8.02
CA PHE A 188 11.80 2.80 -7.08
C PHE A 188 11.69 1.29 -7.27
N GLY A 189 11.11 0.59 -6.30
CA GLY A 189 10.82 -0.85 -6.43
C GLY A 189 9.50 -1.10 -7.13
N SER A 190 9.28 -2.33 -7.64
CA SER A 190 8.02 -2.71 -8.29
C SER A 190 7.54 -4.05 -7.78
N GLN A 191 6.23 -4.21 -7.66
CA GLN A 191 5.56 -5.49 -7.44
C GLN A 191 4.45 -5.68 -8.46
N PHE A 192 4.24 -6.92 -8.88
CA PHE A 192 3.22 -7.29 -9.84
C PHE A 192 2.24 -8.26 -9.20
N ASN A 193 0.95 -8.03 -9.42
CA ASN A 193 -0.15 -8.84 -8.91
C ASN A 193 -1.01 -9.29 -10.09
N PHE A 194 -1.38 -10.56 -10.12
CA PHE A 194 -2.26 -11.08 -11.14
C PHE A 194 -3.72 -10.86 -10.76
N LEU A 195 -4.51 -10.43 -11.74
CA LEU A 195 -5.96 -10.43 -11.60
C LEU A 195 -6.48 -11.86 -11.82
N TYR A 196 -7.09 -12.42 -10.79
CA TYR A 196 -7.88 -13.64 -10.94
C TYR A 196 -9.29 -13.25 -11.38
N GLU A 197 -9.66 -13.55 -12.62
CA GLU A 197 -11.06 -13.51 -13.01
C GLU A 197 -11.79 -14.65 -12.27
N GLN A 198 -12.72 -14.29 -11.39
CA GLN A 198 -13.69 -15.24 -10.90
C GLN A 198 -14.69 -15.47 -12.02
N THR A 199 -14.62 -16.62 -12.68
CA THR A 199 -15.64 -17.12 -13.62
C THR A 199 -16.96 -17.37 -12.90
#